data_0b563a567e5a948ef77769900cb94f22
#
_entry.id   0b563a567e5a948ef77769900cb94f22
#
_cell.length_a   1.000
_cell.length_b   1.000
_cell.length_c   1.000
_cell.angle_alpha   90.00
_cell.angle_beta   90.00
_cell.angle_gamma   90.00
#
_symmetry.space_group_name_H-M   'P 1'
#
loop_
_entity.id
_entity.type
_entity.pdbx_description
1 polymer ?
#
loop_
_entity_poly.entity_id
_entity_poly.type
_entity_poly.pdbx_seq_one_letter_code
_entity_poly.pdbx_strand_id
1 'polypeptide(L)'
;MPASNSAVTGSGHTSRFSLSPLTSWLRLSTSDGAENGLKRAHFDDWKLPVFLLIPQLFVLLLFFFIPSFRALIQSVQLTDPFGATVQWVGFSNFVRLFNSGPYWSSVNVTIWFTLAQNALTLGIALIFAFATNHVLRGTSAYRTVILLPYAIAPAVAGIMWAFLFNPRVGPIAQMIQALGIGWDPNRSGNQAIALVVMAASWKHICYNYIFLVAALMAVPKSILESAAIDGAGPIRRFYLISLPMIAPTLFFLVVINFVYALFETFAIVDATTRGGPAGATSILVYKVYQDGFVTLDLGSSAAQSVVLMTLALGLTLAQFRFIERRVNYSV
;
A
#
# COMPACT_ATOMS: atom_id res chain seq x y z
N MET A 1 -59.82 -10.11 -62.53
CA MET A 1 -61.27 -9.94 -62.23
C MET A 1 -61.40 -9.83 -60.73
N PRO A 2 -62.38 -9.04 -60.31
CA PRO A 2 -62.13 -7.89 -59.40
C PRO A 2 -62.91 -8.04 -58.08
N ALA A 3 -62.86 -7.04 -57.29
CA ALA A 3 -63.85 -6.46 -56.39
C ALA A 3 -63.24 -6.29 -54.98
N SER A 4 -63.06 -5.16 -54.53
CA SER A 4 -63.83 -3.97 -54.13
C SER A 4 -64.44 -4.06 -52.75
N ASN A 5 -64.20 -2.95 -52.04
CA ASN A 5 -65.01 -2.36 -50.96
C ASN A 5 -64.86 -2.90 -49.54
N SER A 6 -64.95 -2.13 -48.54
CA SER A 6 -65.24 -0.69 -48.27
C SER A 6 -65.01 -0.39 -46.82
N ALA A 7 -64.80 0.86 -46.59
CA ALA A 7 -64.66 1.55 -45.31
C ALA A 7 -65.70 1.21 -44.24
N VAL A 8 -65.27 1.29 -42.95
CA VAL A 8 -66.07 1.84 -41.85
C VAL A 8 -65.24 2.57 -40.89
N THR A 9 -65.59 3.83 -40.67
CA THR A 9 -65.17 4.83 -39.74
C THR A 9 -65.42 4.43 -38.27
N GLY A 10 -64.53 4.70 -37.41
CA GLY A 10 -64.72 4.64 -35.96
C GLY A 10 -63.81 5.60 -35.25
N SER A 11 -64.30 6.79 -34.91
CA SER A 11 -63.70 7.83 -34.13
C SER A 11 -63.46 7.39 -32.65
N GLY A 12 -62.27 7.40 -32.22
CA GLY A 12 -61.93 7.24 -30.82
C GLY A 12 -60.87 8.28 -30.39
N HIS A 13 -61.38 9.35 -29.80
CA HIS A 13 -60.54 10.34 -29.11
C HIS A 13 -59.76 9.67 -27.97
N THR A 14 -58.45 9.56 -28.08
CA THR A 14 -57.56 9.38 -26.94
C THR A 14 -56.60 10.55 -26.89
N SER A 15 -56.80 11.37 -25.89
CA SER A 15 -55.93 12.48 -25.53
C SER A 15 -54.50 12.01 -25.31
N ARG A 16 -53.63 12.31 -26.26
CA ARG A 16 -52.17 12.16 -26.06
C ARG A 16 -51.67 13.33 -25.19
N PHE A 17 -51.33 13.05 -23.96
CA PHE A 17 -50.49 13.91 -23.14
C PHE A 17 -49.16 14.06 -23.87
N SER A 18 -48.90 15.24 -24.44
CA SER A 18 -47.59 15.59 -25.00
C SER A 18 -46.62 15.92 -23.89
N LEU A 19 -45.73 14.97 -23.57
CA LEU A 19 -44.54 15.21 -22.79
C LEU A 19 -43.45 15.86 -23.70
N SER A 20 -43.60 17.15 -23.95
CA SER A 20 -42.53 17.94 -24.53
C SER A 20 -42.49 19.28 -23.78
N PRO A 21 -41.51 19.43 -22.85
CA PRO A 21 -40.35 20.18 -23.26
C PRO A 21 -39.01 19.74 -22.56
N LEU A 22 -38.83 18.48 -22.27
CA LEU A 22 -37.56 18.02 -21.64
C LEU A 22 -36.57 17.35 -22.60
N THR A 23 -36.90 17.19 -23.87
CA THR A 23 -36.03 16.56 -24.87
C THR A 23 -35.29 17.52 -25.78
N SER A 24 -35.48 18.86 -25.61
CA SER A 24 -34.77 19.85 -26.44
C SER A 24 -33.30 20.01 -26.07
N TRP A 25 -32.86 19.55 -24.88
CA TRP A 25 -31.47 19.63 -24.42
C TRP A 25 -30.60 18.44 -24.85
N LEU A 26 -31.20 17.38 -25.46
CA LEU A 26 -30.47 16.17 -25.91
C LEU A 26 -30.32 16.08 -27.44
N ARG A 27 -30.58 17.13 -28.21
CA ARG A 27 -30.13 17.20 -29.59
C ARG A 27 -28.67 17.73 -29.60
N LEU A 28 -27.74 16.88 -29.21
CA LEU A 28 -26.38 17.00 -29.69
C LEU A 28 -26.40 16.73 -31.18
N SER A 29 -26.08 17.76 -31.96
CA SER A 29 -25.97 17.70 -33.41
C SER A 29 -25.00 16.58 -33.80
N THR A 30 -25.55 15.49 -34.33
CA THR A 30 -24.77 14.54 -35.11
C THR A 30 -24.66 15.05 -36.54
N SER A 31 -23.72 15.92 -36.77
CA SER A 31 -23.21 16.20 -38.12
C SER A 31 -21.81 16.78 -38.01
N ASP A 32 -20.92 16.11 -38.75
CA ASP A 32 -19.60 16.52 -39.19
C ASP A 32 -18.44 16.33 -38.20
N GLY A 33 -17.55 15.39 -38.54
CA GLY A 33 -16.16 15.38 -38.14
C GLY A 33 -15.74 14.24 -37.22
N ALA A 34 -15.88 13.01 -37.68
CA ALA A 34 -15.17 11.87 -37.12
C ALA A 34 -13.67 11.89 -37.48
N GLU A 35 -13.03 13.04 -37.25
CA GLU A 35 -11.56 13.18 -37.30
C GLU A 35 -11.13 14.41 -36.50
N ASN A 36 -11.45 14.43 -35.22
CA ASN A 36 -10.73 15.33 -34.31
C ASN A 36 -10.17 14.47 -33.19
N GLY A 37 -8.90 14.12 -33.40
CA GLY A 37 -8.04 13.58 -32.37
C GLY A 37 -8.24 14.32 -31.06
N LEU A 38 -8.15 13.58 -29.97
CA LEU A 38 -8.12 14.08 -28.61
C LEU A 38 -7.53 15.50 -28.60
N LYS A 39 -8.37 16.52 -28.44
CA LYS A 39 -7.91 17.88 -28.21
C LYS A 39 -7.03 17.81 -26.97
N ARG A 40 -5.71 17.72 -27.17
CA ARG A 40 -4.77 17.98 -26.11
C ARG A 40 -5.15 19.35 -25.59
N ALA A 41 -5.58 19.42 -24.33
CA ALA A 41 -5.78 20.69 -23.66
C ALA A 41 -4.40 21.37 -23.64
N HIS A 42 -4.15 22.21 -24.66
CA HIS A 42 -2.96 23.04 -24.74
C HIS A 42 -3.29 24.23 -23.86
N PHE A 43 -2.75 24.22 -22.65
CA PHE A 43 -2.80 25.42 -21.81
C PHE A 43 -1.78 26.41 -22.37
N ASP A 44 -2.23 27.29 -23.23
CA ASP A 44 -1.40 28.37 -23.79
C ASP A 44 -0.88 29.34 -22.71
N ASP A 45 -1.50 29.32 -21.54
CA ASP A 45 -1.16 30.19 -20.43
C ASP A 45 -0.58 29.33 -19.27
N TRP A 46 0.74 29.40 -19.10
CA TRP A 46 1.44 28.68 -18.01
C TRP A 46 1.00 29.15 -16.59
N LYS A 47 0.36 30.30 -16.50
CA LYS A 47 -0.09 30.92 -15.25
C LYS A 47 -1.19 30.11 -14.59
N LEU A 48 -2.14 29.56 -15.36
CA LEU A 48 -3.25 28.79 -14.82
C LEU A 48 -2.79 27.46 -14.14
N PRO A 49 -1.97 26.61 -14.78
CA PRO A 49 -1.40 25.44 -14.12
C PRO A 49 -0.59 25.78 -12.87
N VAL A 50 0.23 26.84 -12.92
CA VAL A 50 1.02 27.27 -11.76
C VAL A 50 0.11 27.72 -10.62
N PHE A 51 -0.91 28.53 -10.91
CA PHE A 51 -1.87 28.98 -9.89
C PHE A 51 -2.61 27.80 -9.21
N LEU A 52 -2.97 26.78 -9.97
CA LEU A 52 -3.59 25.57 -9.44
C LEU A 52 -2.63 24.72 -8.60
N LEU A 53 -1.31 24.78 -8.88
CA LEU A 53 -0.30 24.05 -8.11
C LEU A 53 0.10 24.79 -6.81
N ILE A 54 -0.06 26.12 -6.73
CA ILE A 54 0.37 26.91 -5.57
C ILE A 54 -0.19 26.37 -4.24
N PRO A 55 -1.50 26.09 -4.08
CA PRO A 55 -2.03 25.59 -2.82
C PRO A 55 -1.39 24.27 -2.41
N GLN A 56 -1.20 23.34 -3.37
CA GLN A 56 -0.57 22.06 -3.12
C GLN A 56 0.91 22.23 -2.72
N LEU A 57 1.66 23.06 -3.45
CA LEU A 57 3.07 23.33 -3.15
C LEU A 57 3.23 24.03 -1.80
N PHE A 58 2.34 24.93 -1.45
CA PHE A 58 2.34 25.61 -0.16
C PHE A 58 2.14 24.62 1.00
N VAL A 59 1.17 23.71 0.88
CA VAL A 59 0.94 22.66 1.88
C VAL A 59 2.15 21.73 2.01
N LEU A 60 2.73 21.31 0.88
CA LEU A 60 3.94 20.48 0.87
C LEU A 60 5.13 21.19 1.51
N LEU A 61 5.33 22.48 1.20
CA LEU A 61 6.41 23.27 1.78
C LEU A 61 6.26 23.37 3.30
N LEU A 62 5.05 23.71 3.78
CA LEU A 62 4.79 23.97 5.18
C LEU A 62 4.82 22.69 6.03
N PHE A 63 4.23 21.61 5.58
CA PHE A 63 4.03 20.40 6.39
C PHE A 63 5.02 19.27 6.08
N PHE A 64 5.74 19.33 4.97
CA PHE A 64 6.70 18.31 4.60
C PHE A 64 8.13 18.85 4.57
N PHE A 65 8.41 19.88 3.75
CA PHE A 65 9.78 20.35 3.57
C PHE A 65 10.33 21.08 4.81
N ILE A 66 9.55 21.95 5.44
CA ILE A 66 10.01 22.66 6.64
C ILE A 66 10.30 21.70 7.81
N PRO A 67 9.42 20.75 8.19
CA PRO A 67 9.74 19.78 9.23
C PRO A 67 10.91 18.87 8.86
N SER A 68 11.03 18.43 7.62
CA SER A 68 12.16 17.62 7.17
C SER A 68 13.49 18.35 7.28
N PHE A 69 13.52 19.62 6.89
CA PHE A 69 14.72 20.45 7.03
C PHE A 69 15.06 20.71 8.50
N ARG A 70 14.07 20.93 9.35
CA ARG A 70 14.27 21.03 10.79
C ARG A 70 14.88 19.76 11.39
N ALA A 71 14.38 18.59 10.96
CA ALA A 71 14.97 17.32 11.41
C ALA A 71 16.43 17.17 11.01
N LEU A 72 16.82 17.61 9.79
CA LEU A 72 18.23 17.65 9.37
C LEU A 72 19.08 18.54 10.27
N ILE A 73 18.59 19.73 10.64
CA ILE A 73 19.29 20.63 11.55
C ILE A 73 19.37 20.03 12.94
N GLN A 74 18.28 19.51 13.49
CA GLN A 74 18.25 18.89 14.81
C GLN A 74 19.15 17.65 14.92
N SER A 75 19.39 16.94 13.83
CA SER A 75 20.29 15.78 13.83
C SER A 75 21.74 16.11 14.18
N VAL A 76 22.16 17.36 13.96
CA VAL A 76 23.51 17.87 14.29
C VAL A 76 23.53 18.80 15.52
N GLN A 77 22.39 18.88 16.22
CA GLN A 77 22.21 19.66 17.43
C GLN A 77 21.94 18.76 18.64
N LEU A 78 22.43 19.16 19.81
CA LEU A 78 21.99 18.64 21.10
C LEU A 78 20.97 19.66 21.65
N THR A 79 19.74 19.21 21.81
CA THR A 79 18.66 20.03 22.37
C THR A 79 18.33 19.50 23.75
N ASP A 80 18.29 20.39 24.74
CA ASP A 80 17.80 20.06 26.07
C ASP A 80 16.35 19.57 25.99
N PRO A 81 15.92 18.56 26.79
CA PRO A 81 14.55 18.02 26.79
C PRO A 81 13.46 19.07 26.91
N PHE A 82 13.74 20.18 27.58
CA PHE A 82 12.82 21.31 27.73
C PHE A 82 12.95 22.39 26.65
N GLY A 83 13.89 22.22 25.70
CA GLY A 83 14.12 23.15 24.60
C GLY A 83 14.82 24.46 25.02
N ALA A 84 15.30 24.55 26.25
CA ALA A 84 15.91 25.77 26.80
C ALA A 84 17.30 26.08 26.21
N THR A 85 18.05 25.04 25.85
CA THR A 85 19.40 25.19 25.26
C THR A 85 19.57 24.34 24.03
N VAL A 86 20.20 24.92 23.02
CA VAL A 86 20.54 24.23 21.77
C VAL A 86 22.01 24.41 21.50
N GLN A 87 22.76 23.31 21.43
CA GLN A 87 24.18 23.29 21.15
C GLN A 87 24.48 22.59 19.84
N TRP A 88 25.35 23.15 19.03
CA TRP A 88 25.82 22.51 17.82
C TRP A 88 26.89 21.47 18.17
N VAL A 89 26.57 20.18 17.90
CA VAL A 89 27.45 19.05 18.23
C VAL A 89 27.97 18.33 16.99
N GLY A 90 27.63 18.84 15.79
CA GLY A 90 28.02 18.22 14.52
C GLY A 90 27.55 16.78 14.43
N PHE A 91 28.44 15.87 14.06
CA PHE A 91 28.08 14.45 13.87
C PHE A 91 28.09 13.62 15.17
N SER A 92 28.21 14.21 16.34
CA SER A 92 28.26 13.47 17.62
C SER A 92 27.02 12.61 17.87
N ASN A 93 25.83 13.06 17.44
CA ASN A 93 24.61 12.26 17.55
C ASN A 93 24.69 10.98 16.72
N PHE A 94 25.23 11.04 15.51
CA PHE A 94 25.43 9.86 14.65
C PHE A 94 26.47 8.91 15.24
N VAL A 95 27.60 9.45 15.77
CA VAL A 95 28.62 8.62 16.43
C VAL A 95 28.03 7.90 17.63
N ARG A 96 27.27 8.61 18.48
CA ARG A 96 26.58 8.03 19.65
C ARG A 96 25.56 6.96 19.19
N LEU A 97 24.80 7.24 18.14
CA LEU A 97 23.81 6.33 17.59
C LEU A 97 24.44 5.01 17.10
N PHE A 98 25.48 5.09 16.28
CA PHE A 98 26.16 3.90 15.74
C PHE A 98 26.95 3.11 16.77
N ASN A 99 27.29 3.71 17.93
CA ASN A 99 27.88 3.02 19.06
C ASN A 99 26.84 2.47 20.06
N SER A 100 25.55 2.71 19.82
CA SER A 100 24.45 2.29 20.70
C SER A 100 24.04 0.85 20.44
N GLY A 101 24.19 -0.05 21.43
CA GLY A 101 23.69 -1.43 21.37
C GLY A 101 22.18 -1.52 21.12
N PRO A 102 21.34 -0.75 21.84
CA PRO A 102 19.89 -0.69 21.60
C PRO A 102 19.52 -0.28 20.17
N TYR A 103 20.26 0.59 19.53
CA TYR A 103 20.04 0.97 18.14
C TYR A 103 20.26 -0.23 17.20
N TRP A 104 21.36 -0.93 17.32
CA TRP A 104 21.65 -2.10 16.50
C TRP A 104 20.68 -3.26 16.75
N SER A 105 20.18 -3.41 17.98
CA SER A 105 19.09 -4.34 18.26
C SER A 105 17.84 -3.98 17.45
N SER A 106 17.44 -2.71 17.44
CA SER A 106 16.29 -2.24 16.64
C SER A 106 16.52 -2.38 15.13
N VAL A 107 17.75 -2.16 14.65
CA VAL A 107 18.12 -2.45 13.25
C VAL A 107 17.88 -3.92 12.91
N ASN A 108 18.39 -4.82 13.74
CA ASN A 108 18.22 -6.27 13.54
C ASN A 108 16.73 -6.69 13.57
N VAL A 109 15.98 -6.21 14.54
CA VAL A 109 14.53 -6.44 14.63
C VAL A 109 13.81 -5.93 13.37
N THR A 110 14.18 -4.75 12.89
CA THR A 110 13.58 -4.16 11.68
C THR A 110 13.87 -5.00 10.43
N ILE A 111 15.10 -5.49 10.28
CA ILE A 111 15.48 -6.35 9.15
C ILE A 111 14.62 -7.63 9.13
N TRP A 112 14.60 -8.36 10.25
CA TRP A 112 13.83 -9.60 10.34
C TRP A 112 12.32 -9.36 10.19
N PHE A 113 11.80 -8.32 10.82
CA PHE A 113 10.41 -7.90 10.68
C PHE A 113 10.06 -7.63 9.22
N THR A 114 10.86 -6.81 8.55
CA THR A 114 10.63 -6.40 7.16
C THR A 114 10.69 -7.59 6.20
N LEU A 115 11.67 -8.47 6.37
CA LEU A 115 11.79 -9.69 5.55
C LEU A 115 10.60 -10.63 5.76
N ALA A 116 10.23 -10.90 7.01
CA ALA A 116 9.12 -11.78 7.35
C ALA A 116 7.78 -11.22 6.87
N GLN A 117 7.52 -9.92 7.11
CA GLN A 117 6.32 -9.21 6.67
C GLN A 117 6.21 -9.21 5.14
N ASN A 118 7.30 -8.90 4.43
CA ASN A 118 7.33 -8.87 2.97
C ASN A 118 7.06 -10.26 2.38
N ALA A 119 7.75 -11.29 2.87
CA ALA A 119 7.57 -12.67 2.41
C ALA A 119 6.12 -13.17 2.66
N LEU A 120 5.56 -12.90 3.84
CA LEU A 120 4.20 -13.31 4.20
C LEU A 120 3.15 -12.56 3.35
N THR A 121 3.30 -11.24 3.22
CA THR A 121 2.37 -10.40 2.46
C THR A 121 2.35 -10.76 0.98
N LEU A 122 3.52 -10.83 0.33
CA LEU A 122 3.63 -11.20 -1.08
C LEU A 122 3.20 -12.63 -1.33
N GLY A 123 3.61 -13.56 -0.47
CA GLY A 123 3.26 -14.97 -0.60
C GLY A 123 1.75 -15.19 -0.57
N ILE A 124 1.06 -14.64 0.44
CA ILE A 124 -0.40 -14.76 0.56
C ILE A 124 -1.11 -14.01 -0.55
N ALA A 125 -0.68 -12.78 -0.88
CA ALA A 125 -1.28 -11.99 -1.95
C ALA A 125 -1.15 -12.70 -3.32
N LEU A 126 -0.01 -13.34 -3.58
CA LEU A 126 0.22 -14.09 -4.81
C LEU A 126 -0.69 -15.33 -4.91
N ILE A 127 -0.87 -16.05 -3.80
CA ILE A 127 -1.81 -17.19 -3.73
C ILE A 127 -3.24 -16.69 -3.99
N PHE A 128 -3.67 -15.60 -3.39
CA PHE A 128 -4.99 -15.04 -3.60
C PHE A 128 -5.19 -14.52 -5.03
N ALA A 129 -4.18 -13.86 -5.61
CA ALA A 129 -4.23 -13.38 -6.99
C ALA A 129 -4.31 -14.55 -7.99
N PHE A 130 -3.54 -15.62 -7.77
CA PHE A 130 -3.60 -16.84 -8.56
C PHE A 130 -4.98 -17.50 -8.46
N ALA A 131 -5.51 -17.66 -7.25
CA ALA A 131 -6.84 -18.26 -7.03
C ALA A 131 -7.95 -17.45 -7.72
N THR A 132 -7.91 -16.11 -7.61
CA THR A 132 -8.90 -15.23 -8.25
C THR A 132 -8.89 -15.36 -9.78
N ASN A 133 -7.73 -15.54 -10.38
CA ASN A 133 -7.60 -15.67 -11.83
C ASN A 133 -8.14 -17.01 -12.35
N HIS A 134 -8.30 -18.01 -11.48
CA HIS A 134 -8.78 -19.36 -11.82
C HIS A 134 -10.20 -19.64 -11.32
N VAL A 135 -10.76 -18.83 -10.42
CA VAL A 135 -12.12 -19.00 -9.90
C VAL A 135 -13.14 -18.46 -10.90
N LEU A 136 -14.00 -19.32 -11.39
CA LEU A 136 -14.99 -19.01 -12.44
C LEU A 136 -16.27 -18.34 -11.89
N ARG A 137 -16.57 -18.43 -10.60
CA ARG A 137 -17.79 -17.88 -9.98
C ARG A 137 -17.49 -17.18 -8.68
N GLY A 138 -18.19 -16.05 -8.40
CA GLY A 138 -18.08 -15.34 -7.12
C GLY A 138 -16.86 -14.44 -6.96
N THR A 139 -16.13 -14.13 -8.04
CA THR A 139 -14.91 -13.30 -8.00
C THR A 139 -15.12 -11.92 -7.37
N SER A 140 -16.31 -11.31 -7.53
CA SER A 140 -16.61 -10.00 -6.94
C SER A 140 -16.66 -10.06 -5.43
N ALA A 141 -17.39 -11.02 -4.85
CA ALA A 141 -17.45 -11.19 -3.39
C ALA A 141 -16.08 -11.52 -2.80
N TYR A 142 -15.33 -12.41 -3.45
CA TYR A 142 -13.97 -12.78 -3.03
C TYR A 142 -13.02 -11.56 -3.00
N ARG A 143 -13.04 -10.73 -4.07
CA ARG A 143 -12.27 -9.49 -4.13
C ARG A 143 -12.66 -8.52 -3.01
N THR A 144 -13.95 -8.34 -2.75
CA THR A 144 -14.44 -7.46 -1.70
C THR A 144 -13.94 -7.88 -0.32
N VAL A 145 -14.00 -9.17 -0.01
CA VAL A 145 -13.53 -9.70 1.30
C VAL A 145 -12.02 -9.49 1.47
N ILE A 146 -11.22 -9.73 0.42
CA ILE A 146 -9.76 -9.52 0.48
C ILE A 146 -9.42 -8.03 0.65
N LEU A 147 -10.23 -7.11 0.09
CA LEU A 147 -9.97 -5.68 0.16
C LEU A 147 -10.44 -5.02 1.47
N LEU A 148 -11.31 -5.69 2.22
CA LEU A 148 -11.90 -5.15 3.44
C LEU A 148 -10.87 -4.70 4.51
N PRO A 149 -9.76 -5.42 4.76
CA PRO A 149 -8.74 -4.98 5.70
C PRO A 149 -8.10 -3.63 5.37
N TYR A 150 -8.09 -3.23 4.11
CA TYR A 150 -7.53 -1.94 3.70
C TYR A 150 -8.27 -0.75 4.28
N ALA A 151 -9.59 -0.86 4.45
CA ALA A 151 -10.42 0.20 5.01
C ALA A 151 -10.20 0.45 6.52
N ILE A 152 -9.56 -0.50 7.22
CA ILE A 152 -9.35 -0.42 8.67
C ILE A 152 -8.12 0.44 8.95
N ALA A 153 -8.23 1.42 9.86
CA ALA A 153 -7.08 2.22 10.30
C ALA A 153 -5.99 1.32 10.93
N PRO A 154 -4.68 1.60 10.73
CA PRO A 154 -3.59 0.75 11.23
C PRO A 154 -3.63 0.53 12.74
N ALA A 155 -3.92 1.56 13.54
CA ALA A 155 -4.04 1.45 15.00
C ALA A 155 -5.20 0.53 15.40
N VAL A 156 -6.36 0.64 14.73
CA VAL A 156 -7.53 -0.22 15.00
C VAL A 156 -7.21 -1.68 14.65
N ALA A 157 -6.53 -1.92 13.53
CA ALA A 157 -6.05 -3.24 13.19
C ALA A 157 -5.12 -3.80 14.28
N GLY A 158 -4.18 -2.99 14.79
CA GLY A 158 -3.30 -3.37 15.88
C GLY A 158 -4.04 -3.76 17.15
N ILE A 159 -5.00 -2.93 17.59
CA ILE A 159 -5.84 -3.23 18.77
C ILE A 159 -6.65 -4.52 18.58
N MET A 160 -7.24 -4.71 17.39
CA MET A 160 -8.01 -5.90 17.07
C MET A 160 -7.14 -7.16 17.14
N TRP A 161 -5.95 -7.14 16.56
CA TRP A 161 -5.02 -8.26 16.61
C TRP A 161 -4.49 -8.51 18.03
N ALA A 162 -4.16 -7.46 18.80
CA ALA A 162 -3.77 -7.56 20.19
C ALA A 162 -4.86 -8.23 21.05
N PHE A 163 -6.14 -7.89 20.81
CA PHE A 163 -7.28 -8.50 21.49
C PHE A 163 -7.46 -9.97 21.09
N LEU A 164 -7.49 -10.28 19.80
CA LEU A 164 -7.70 -11.65 19.29
C LEU A 164 -6.63 -12.63 19.78
N PHE A 165 -5.39 -12.16 19.93
CA PHE A 165 -4.23 -12.97 20.35
C PHE A 165 -3.86 -12.76 21.82
N ASN A 166 -4.71 -12.08 22.60
CA ASN A 166 -4.48 -11.91 24.05
C ASN A 166 -4.50 -13.27 24.77
N PRO A 167 -3.47 -13.62 25.56
CA PRO A 167 -3.37 -14.95 26.19
C PRO A 167 -4.51 -15.29 27.12
N ARG A 168 -5.18 -14.28 27.73
CA ARG A 168 -6.22 -14.48 28.75
C ARG A 168 -7.63 -14.52 28.18
N VAL A 169 -7.93 -13.66 27.20
CA VAL A 169 -9.30 -13.43 26.71
C VAL A 169 -9.45 -13.59 25.21
N GLY A 170 -8.34 -13.69 24.45
CA GLY A 170 -8.35 -13.74 23.01
C GLY A 170 -8.79 -15.10 22.46
N PRO A 171 -9.82 -15.16 21.60
CA PRO A 171 -10.31 -16.41 21.06
C PRO A 171 -9.26 -17.20 20.28
N ILE A 172 -8.41 -16.51 19.49
CA ILE A 172 -7.36 -17.17 18.70
C ILE A 172 -6.25 -17.69 19.64
N ALA A 173 -5.86 -16.91 20.66
CA ALA A 173 -4.88 -17.35 21.64
C ALA A 173 -5.36 -18.61 22.39
N GLN A 174 -6.64 -18.66 22.77
CA GLN A 174 -7.22 -19.84 23.42
C GLN A 174 -7.24 -21.06 22.51
N MET A 175 -7.54 -20.90 21.23
CA MET A 175 -7.45 -22.00 20.24
C MET A 175 -6.02 -22.53 20.10
N ILE A 176 -5.02 -21.65 20.03
CA ILE A 176 -3.60 -22.03 19.95
C ILE A 176 -3.18 -22.79 21.22
N GLN A 177 -3.60 -22.30 22.40
CA GLN A 177 -3.32 -22.96 23.69
C GLN A 177 -4.02 -24.33 23.82
N ALA A 178 -5.24 -24.47 23.29
CA ALA A 178 -5.96 -25.77 23.26
C ALA A 178 -5.24 -26.81 22.37
N LEU A 179 -4.43 -26.38 21.41
CA LEU A 179 -3.55 -27.27 20.62
C LEU A 179 -2.24 -27.61 21.34
N GLY A 180 -2.07 -27.20 22.60
CA GLY A 180 -0.88 -27.49 23.43
C GLY A 180 0.28 -26.51 23.16
N ILE A 181 0.07 -25.43 22.39
CA ILE A 181 1.10 -24.42 22.08
C ILE A 181 0.99 -23.30 23.13
N GLY A 182 2.04 -23.12 23.93
CA GLY A 182 2.13 -22.03 24.90
C GLY A 182 2.23 -20.67 24.19
N TRP A 183 1.11 -19.97 24.06
CA TRP A 183 1.04 -18.65 23.43
C TRP A 183 0.96 -17.53 24.46
N ASP A 184 2.02 -16.74 24.57
CA ASP A 184 2.06 -15.49 25.36
C ASP A 184 3.02 -14.47 24.75
N PRO A 185 2.55 -13.60 23.86
CA PRO A 185 3.37 -12.57 23.21
C PRO A 185 3.87 -11.50 24.20
N ASN A 186 3.29 -11.40 25.41
CA ASN A 186 3.76 -10.45 26.41
C ASN A 186 5.05 -10.93 27.11
N ARG A 187 5.34 -12.24 27.03
CA ARG A 187 6.53 -12.86 27.65
C ARG A 187 7.56 -13.32 26.64
N SER A 188 7.13 -13.66 25.42
CA SER A 188 7.98 -14.21 24.37
C SER A 188 8.17 -13.20 23.24
N GLY A 189 9.40 -12.71 23.05
CA GLY A 189 9.73 -11.79 21.97
C GLY A 189 9.45 -12.35 20.57
N ASN A 190 9.69 -13.65 20.36
CA ASN A 190 9.41 -14.32 19.08
C ASN A 190 7.90 -14.36 18.77
N GLN A 191 7.06 -14.55 19.79
CA GLN A 191 5.61 -14.54 19.61
C GLN A 191 5.09 -13.11 19.42
N ALA A 192 5.69 -12.12 20.10
CA ALA A 192 5.37 -10.71 19.92
C ALA A 192 5.68 -10.24 18.51
N ILE A 193 6.88 -10.54 17.98
CA ILE A 193 7.22 -10.16 16.61
C ILE A 193 6.35 -10.89 15.58
N ALA A 194 6.01 -12.16 15.81
CA ALA A 194 5.09 -12.91 14.96
C ALA A 194 3.70 -12.27 14.92
N LEU A 195 3.17 -11.82 16.07
CA LEU A 195 1.90 -11.09 16.16
C LEU A 195 1.93 -9.81 15.31
N VAL A 196 2.99 -9.01 15.45
CA VAL A 196 3.14 -7.75 14.69
C VAL A 196 3.27 -8.02 13.19
N VAL A 197 4.06 -9.05 12.80
CA VAL A 197 4.21 -9.47 11.40
C VAL A 197 2.86 -9.88 10.82
N MET A 198 2.09 -10.70 11.53
CA MET A 198 0.76 -11.14 11.07
C MET A 198 -0.21 -9.97 10.91
N ALA A 199 -0.27 -9.06 11.89
CA ALA A 199 -1.14 -7.90 11.85
C ALA A 199 -0.79 -6.96 10.69
N ALA A 200 0.49 -6.64 10.52
CA ALA A 200 0.99 -5.78 9.45
C ALA A 200 0.78 -6.41 8.06
N SER A 201 1.08 -7.70 7.93
CA SER A 201 0.89 -8.43 6.68
C SER A 201 -0.58 -8.51 6.29
N TRP A 202 -1.47 -8.90 7.21
CA TRP A 202 -2.90 -9.00 6.97
C TRP A 202 -3.48 -7.70 6.40
N LYS A 203 -3.09 -6.57 6.98
CA LYS A 203 -3.53 -5.26 6.50
C LYS A 203 -3.00 -4.94 5.09
N HIS A 204 -1.76 -5.32 4.79
CA HIS A 204 -1.07 -4.94 3.55
C HIS A 204 -1.24 -5.94 2.39
N ILE A 205 -1.75 -7.14 2.64
CA ILE A 205 -2.08 -8.14 1.62
C ILE A 205 -2.97 -7.56 0.52
N CYS A 206 -3.99 -6.78 0.88
CA CYS A 206 -4.95 -6.19 -0.05
C CYS A 206 -4.28 -5.30 -1.10
N TYR A 207 -3.33 -4.47 -0.69
CA TYR A 207 -2.57 -3.62 -1.61
C TYR A 207 -1.82 -4.47 -2.65
N ASN A 208 -1.04 -5.44 -2.16
CA ASN A 208 -0.28 -6.34 -3.03
C ASN A 208 -1.20 -7.16 -3.97
N TYR A 209 -2.33 -7.63 -3.44
CA TYR A 209 -3.32 -8.38 -4.21
C TYR A 209 -3.86 -7.62 -5.42
N ILE A 210 -4.21 -6.33 -5.26
CA ILE A 210 -4.71 -5.50 -6.37
C ILE A 210 -3.69 -5.44 -7.50
N PHE A 211 -2.44 -5.11 -7.19
CA PHE A 211 -1.38 -5.00 -8.19
C PHE A 211 -1.06 -6.33 -8.86
N LEU A 212 -1.03 -7.43 -8.08
CA LEU A 212 -0.77 -8.76 -8.62
C LEU A 212 -1.90 -9.25 -9.53
N VAL A 213 -3.16 -8.99 -9.17
CA VAL A 213 -4.30 -9.33 -10.06
C VAL A 213 -4.21 -8.53 -11.35
N ALA A 214 -3.95 -7.23 -11.29
CA ALA A 214 -3.80 -6.39 -12.47
C ALA A 214 -2.65 -6.87 -13.37
N ALA A 215 -1.50 -7.21 -12.78
CA ALA A 215 -0.35 -7.72 -13.50
C ALA A 215 -0.63 -9.09 -14.16
N LEU A 216 -1.31 -10.00 -13.45
CA LEU A 216 -1.68 -11.31 -14.00
C LEU A 216 -2.71 -11.19 -15.14
N MET A 217 -3.62 -10.21 -15.06
CA MET A 217 -4.58 -9.93 -16.13
C MET A 217 -3.94 -9.33 -17.39
N ALA A 218 -2.77 -8.68 -17.25
CA ALA A 218 -2.01 -8.12 -18.37
C ALA A 218 -1.22 -9.18 -19.15
N VAL A 219 -1.06 -10.39 -18.62
CA VAL A 219 -0.37 -11.51 -19.32
C VAL A 219 -1.21 -11.92 -20.53
N PRO A 220 -0.62 -11.95 -21.76
CA PRO A 220 -1.34 -12.32 -22.98
C PRO A 220 -1.93 -13.74 -22.90
N LYS A 221 -3.24 -13.83 -23.09
CA LYS A 221 -3.96 -15.13 -23.04
C LYS A 221 -3.46 -16.12 -24.09
N SER A 222 -3.07 -15.64 -25.28
CA SER A 222 -2.55 -16.47 -26.36
C SER A 222 -1.35 -17.32 -25.94
N ILE A 223 -0.43 -16.74 -25.13
CA ILE A 223 0.72 -17.48 -24.61
C ILE A 223 0.29 -18.58 -23.64
N LEU A 224 -0.69 -18.27 -22.77
CA LEU A 224 -1.21 -19.24 -21.80
C LEU A 224 -2.02 -20.36 -22.46
N GLU A 225 -2.73 -20.06 -23.55
CA GLU A 225 -3.51 -21.02 -24.34
C GLU A 225 -2.61 -21.94 -25.16
N SER A 226 -1.57 -21.39 -25.82
CA SER A 226 -0.56 -22.20 -26.52
C SER A 226 0.13 -23.17 -25.58
N ALA A 227 0.57 -22.71 -24.40
CA ALA A 227 1.16 -23.59 -23.40
C ALA A 227 0.18 -24.64 -22.85
N ALA A 228 -1.13 -24.36 -22.89
CA ALA A 228 -2.16 -25.36 -22.52
C ALA A 228 -2.28 -26.46 -23.58
N ILE A 229 -2.18 -26.10 -24.87
CA ILE A 229 -2.18 -27.06 -25.98
C ILE A 229 -0.94 -27.96 -25.90
N ASP A 230 0.22 -27.40 -25.48
CA ASP A 230 1.46 -28.13 -25.22
C ASP A 230 1.40 -29.02 -23.96
N GLY A 231 0.25 -29.12 -23.30
CA GLY A 231 0.03 -29.97 -22.12
C GLY A 231 0.52 -29.38 -20.79
N ALA A 232 0.87 -28.08 -20.75
CA ALA A 232 1.27 -27.45 -19.49
C ALA A 232 0.05 -27.21 -18.60
N GLY A 233 0.04 -27.84 -17.42
CA GLY A 233 -1.00 -27.62 -16.39
C GLY A 233 -0.98 -26.19 -15.81
N PRO A 234 -2.05 -25.75 -15.11
CA PRO A 234 -2.21 -24.38 -14.64
C PRO A 234 -1.07 -23.91 -13.71
N ILE A 235 -0.60 -24.76 -12.82
CA ILE A 235 0.49 -24.45 -11.89
C ILE A 235 1.81 -24.27 -12.69
N ARG A 236 2.08 -25.15 -13.67
CA ARG A 236 3.29 -25.05 -14.49
C ARG A 236 3.29 -23.76 -15.33
N ARG A 237 2.14 -23.40 -15.93
CA ARG A 237 1.99 -22.14 -16.65
C ARG A 237 2.19 -20.92 -15.74
N PHE A 238 1.69 -20.99 -14.51
CA PHE A 238 1.88 -19.92 -13.56
C PHE A 238 3.38 -19.69 -13.23
N TYR A 239 4.11 -20.74 -12.84
CA TYR A 239 5.52 -20.60 -12.44
C TYR A 239 6.46 -20.30 -13.62
N LEU A 240 6.23 -20.90 -14.79
CA LEU A 240 7.14 -20.76 -15.91
C LEU A 240 6.83 -19.61 -16.86
N ILE A 241 5.59 -19.12 -16.87
CA ILE A 241 5.17 -18.06 -17.80
C ILE A 241 4.70 -16.83 -17.04
N SER A 242 3.62 -16.97 -16.23
CA SER A 242 3.01 -15.79 -15.59
C SER A 242 3.94 -15.12 -14.60
N LEU A 243 4.59 -15.88 -13.71
CA LEU A 243 5.46 -15.34 -12.67
C LEU A 243 6.67 -14.58 -13.22
N PRO A 244 7.42 -15.09 -14.22
CA PRO A 244 8.48 -14.32 -14.87
C PRO A 244 7.97 -13.06 -15.58
N MET A 245 6.79 -13.11 -16.21
CA MET A 245 6.22 -11.95 -16.91
C MET A 245 5.80 -10.83 -15.96
N ILE A 246 5.33 -11.15 -14.75
CA ILE A 246 4.98 -10.16 -13.74
C ILE A 246 6.14 -9.80 -12.80
N ALA A 247 7.35 -10.32 -13.05
CA ALA A 247 8.53 -10.05 -12.23
C ALA A 247 8.82 -8.56 -11.98
N PRO A 248 8.63 -7.63 -12.95
CA PRO A 248 8.78 -6.19 -12.69
C PRO A 248 7.80 -5.68 -11.62
N THR A 249 6.54 -6.14 -11.66
CA THR A 249 5.53 -5.79 -10.65
C THR A 249 5.86 -6.39 -9.29
N LEU A 250 6.35 -7.64 -9.24
CA LEU A 250 6.79 -8.26 -7.99
C LEU A 250 7.95 -7.47 -7.37
N PHE A 251 8.94 -7.09 -8.16
CA PHE A 251 10.05 -6.28 -7.68
C PHE A 251 9.58 -4.92 -7.14
N PHE A 252 8.67 -4.24 -7.86
CA PHE A 252 8.04 -3.01 -7.40
C PHE A 252 7.36 -3.22 -6.03
N LEU A 253 6.56 -4.27 -5.88
CA LEU A 253 5.87 -4.59 -4.64
C LEU A 253 6.83 -4.92 -3.49
N VAL A 254 7.93 -5.62 -3.75
CA VAL A 254 8.97 -5.87 -2.74
C VAL A 254 9.46 -4.54 -2.16
N VAL A 255 9.80 -3.56 -3.01
CA VAL A 255 10.34 -2.28 -2.54
C VAL A 255 9.28 -1.45 -1.80
N ILE A 256 8.04 -1.41 -2.32
CA ILE A 256 6.93 -0.73 -1.62
C ILE A 256 6.66 -1.36 -0.25
N ASN A 257 6.71 -2.68 -0.15
CA ASN A 257 6.57 -3.38 1.13
C ASN A 257 7.72 -3.06 2.11
N PHE A 258 8.94 -2.86 1.61
CA PHE A 258 10.06 -2.37 2.44
C PHE A 258 9.77 -0.98 3.00
N VAL A 259 9.30 -0.06 2.15
CA VAL A 259 8.94 1.30 2.58
C VAL A 259 7.79 1.25 3.60
N TYR A 260 6.77 0.45 3.34
CA TYR A 260 5.66 0.23 4.27
C TYR A 260 6.15 -0.28 5.64
N ALA A 261 7.00 -1.30 5.65
CA ALA A 261 7.55 -1.87 6.88
C ALA A 261 8.41 -0.87 7.67
N LEU A 262 9.15 0.01 6.98
CA LEU A 262 10.03 1.00 7.60
C LEU A 262 9.28 2.20 8.20
N PHE A 263 8.12 2.61 7.63
CA PHE A 263 7.47 3.87 8.00
C PHE A 263 6.03 3.72 8.47
N GLU A 264 5.24 2.84 7.86
CA GLU A 264 3.78 2.82 8.09
C GLU A 264 3.32 1.84 9.16
N THR A 265 4.23 1.00 9.69
CA THR A 265 3.88 -0.01 10.69
C THR A 265 3.95 0.48 12.13
N PHE A 266 4.36 1.73 12.36
CA PHE A 266 4.43 2.35 13.69
C PHE A 266 3.14 2.13 14.50
N ALA A 267 1.99 2.51 13.95
CA ALA A 267 0.71 2.46 14.66
C ALA A 267 0.28 1.02 15.03
N ILE A 268 0.69 0.02 14.23
CA ILE A 268 0.43 -1.40 14.54
C ILE A 268 1.31 -1.84 15.71
N VAL A 269 2.61 -1.52 15.70
CA VAL A 269 3.54 -1.86 16.78
C VAL A 269 3.12 -1.19 18.08
N ASP A 270 2.78 0.08 18.03
CA ASP A 270 2.36 0.84 19.21
C ASP A 270 1.07 0.27 19.81
N ALA A 271 0.08 -0.05 18.98
CA ALA A 271 -1.20 -0.60 19.42
C ALA A 271 -1.14 -2.06 19.88
N THR A 272 -0.17 -2.86 19.38
CA THR A 272 -0.07 -4.28 19.74
C THR A 272 0.85 -4.53 20.93
N THR A 273 2.11 -4.14 20.84
CA THR A 273 3.18 -4.58 21.74
C THR A 273 3.93 -3.44 22.42
N ARG A 274 3.78 -2.21 21.93
CA ARG A 274 4.55 -1.03 22.38
C ARG A 274 6.05 -1.27 22.39
N GLY A 275 6.56 -1.95 21.36
CA GLY A 275 7.96 -2.30 21.24
C GLY A 275 8.43 -3.49 22.10
N GLY A 276 7.55 -4.04 22.98
CA GLY A 276 7.88 -5.10 23.93
C GLY A 276 7.72 -6.51 23.40
N PRO A 277 8.02 -7.53 24.24
CA PRO A 277 8.79 -7.46 25.49
C PRO A 277 10.27 -7.16 25.26
N ALA A 278 10.90 -6.44 26.17
CA ALA A 278 12.34 -6.15 26.18
C ALA A 278 12.90 -5.64 24.82
N GLY A 279 12.12 -4.84 24.09
CA GLY A 279 12.52 -4.30 22.78
C GLY A 279 12.40 -5.26 21.60
N ALA A 280 11.83 -6.45 21.79
CA ALA A 280 11.72 -7.48 20.74
C ALA A 280 10.92 -7.07 19.51
N THR A 281 10.06 -6.07 19.62
CA THR A 281 9.29 -5.49 18.51
C THR A 281 9.59 -4.00 18.31
N SER A 282 10.69 -3.50 18.89
CA SER A 282 11.12 -2.13 18.72
C SER A 282 11.81 -1.94 17.36
N ILE A 283 10.98 -1.85 16.30
CA ILE A 283 11.46 -1.49 14.96
C ILE A 283 11.96 -0.04 14.92
N LEU A 284 12.77 0.30 13.92
CA LEU A 284 13.44 1.62 13.85
C LEU A 284 12.46 2.80 13.93
N VAL A 285 11.34 2.77 13.21
CA VAL A 285 10.34 3.86 13.30
C VAL A 285 9.76 4.01 14.72
N TYR A 286 9.57 2.89 15.42
CA TYR A 286 9.09 2.91 16.79
C TYR A 286 10.16 3.45 17.76
N LYS A 287 11.44 3.09 17.53
CA LYS A 287 12.56 3.61 18.30
C LYS A 287 12.75 5.13 18.11
N VAL A 288 12.61 5.65 16.89
CA VAL A 288 12.59 7.09 16.61
C VAL A 288 11.56 7.80 17.49
N TYR A 289 10.35 7.24 17.55
CA TYR A 289 9.28 7.78 18.40
C TYR A 289 9.65 7.70 19.89
N GLN A 290 10.13 6.57 20.37
CA GLN A 290 10.54 6.42 21.77
C GLN A 290 11.61 7.44 22.15
N ASP A 291 12.66 7.57 21.34
CA ASP A 291 13.76 8.49 21.63
C ASP A 291 13.29 9.96 21.57
N GLY A 292 12.46 10.32 20.61
CA GLY A 292 11.99 11.70 20.43
C GLY A 292 10.90 12.15 21.39
N PHE A 293 9.94 11.27 21.68
CA PHE A 293 8.71 11.66 22.40
C PHE A 293 8.62 11.08 23.82
N VAL A 294 9.28 9.97 24.10
CA VAL A 294 9.24 9.34 25.42
C VAL A 294 10.48 9.71 26.23
N THR A 295 11.67 9.56 25.66
CA THR A 295 12.93 9.91 26.33
C THR A 295 13.36 11.35 26.10
N LEU A 296 12.71 12.07 25.19
CA LEU A 296 12.97 13.47 24.83
C LEU A 296 14.40 13.74 24.32
N ASP A 297 15.07 12.71 23.77
CA ASP A 297 16.34 12.85 23.07
C ASP A 297 16.11 13.23 21.61
N LEU A 298 15.77 14.50 21.36
CA LEU A 298 15.44 15.03 20.05
C LEU A 298 16.59 14.89 19.05
N GLY A 299 17.84 15.07 19.52
CA GLY A 299 19.02 14.95 18.67
C GLY A 299 19.23 13.53 18.15
N SER A 300 19.08 12.51 19.01
CA SER A 300 19.18 11.11 18.64
C SER A 300 18.04 10.69 17.71
N SER A 301 16.81 11.08 18.04
CA SER A 301 15.62 10.81 17.21
C SER A 301 15.74 11.43 15.82
N ALA A 302 16.21 12.68 15.73
CA ALA A 302 16.44 13.36 14.46
C ALA A 302 17.54 12.66 13.62
N ALA A 303 18.67 12.26 14.26
CA ALA A 303 19.73 11.51 13.58
C ALA A 303 19.23 10.17 13.03
N GLN A 304 18.42 9.42 13.81
CA GLN A 304 17.78 8.17 13.34
C GLN A 304 16.83 8.42 12.18
N SER A 305 16.03 9.49 12.21
CA SER A 305 15.13 9.88 11.13
C SER A 305 15.88 10.16 9.83
N VAL A 306 17.03 10.84 9.91
CA VAL A 306 17.91 11.11 8.76
C VAL A 306 18.47 9.80 8.19
N VAL A 307 18.90 8.87 9.04
CA VAL A 307 19.39 7.55 8.59
C VAL A 307 18.25 6.78 7.89
N LEU A 308 17.04 6.74 8.47
CA LEU A 308 15.89 6.09 7.86
C LEU A 308 15.51 6.71 6.50
N MET A 309 15.51 8.04 6.41
CA MET A 309 15.26 8.77 5.18
C MET A 309 16.30 8.42 4.11
N THR A 310 17.58 8.41 4.47
CA THR A 310 18.67 8.06 3.57
C THR A 310 18.54 6.62 3.06
N LEU A 311 18.17 5.70 3.94
CA LEU A 311 17.93 4.30 3.60
C LEU A 311 16.77 4.16 2.60
N ALA A 312 15.65 4.85 2.84
CA ALA A 312 14.51 4.83 1.93
C ALA A 312 14.84 5.43 0.55
N LEU A 313 15.56 6.56 0.52
CA LEU A 313 16.03 7.16 -0.71
C LEU A 313 16.97 6.21 -1.47
N GLY A 314 17.89 5.56 -0.76
CA GLY A 314 18.80 4.57 -1.34
C GLY A 314 18.05 3.38 -1.96
N LEU A 315 17.05 2.84 -1.26
CA LEU A 315 16.19 1.77 -1.78
C LEU A 315 15.41 2.22 -3.03
N THR A 316 14.84 3.42 -2.98
CA THR A 316 14.08 3.97 -4.11
C THR A 316 14.96 4.20 -5.33
N LEU A 317 16.15 4.77 -5.15
CA LEU A 317 17.12 4.97 -6.24
C LEU A 317 17.60 3.62 -6.83
N ALA A 318 17.86 2.63 -5.97
CA ALA A 318 18.22 1.28 -6.40
C ALA A 318 17.10 0.64 -7.23
N GLN A 319 15.84 0.83 -6.81
CA GLN A 319 14.67 0.35 -7.55
C GLN A 319 14.59 0.96 -8.96
N PHE A 320 14.67 2.29 -9.07
CA PHE A 320 14.62 2.96 -10.37
C PHE A 320 15.72 2.46 -11.30
N ARG A 321 16.95 2.39 -10.80
CA ARG A 321 18.08 1.92 -11.60
C ARG A 321 17.96 0.45 -12.03
N PHE A 322 17.33 -0.39 -11.20
CA PHE A 322 17.11 -1.80 -11.53
C PHE A 322 16.00 -1.99 -12.57
N ILE A 323 14.89 -1.26 -12.44
CA ILE A 323 13.76 -1.30 -13.39
C ILE A 323 14.21 -0.78 -14.76
N GLU A 324 14.89 0.38 -14.79
CA GLU A 324 15.35 1.03 -16.01
C GLU A 324 16.26 0.11 -16.85
N ARG A 325 17.07 -0.73 -16.21
CA ARG A 325 17.96 -1.68 -16.88
C ARG A 325 17.29 -2.92 -17.44
N ARG A 326 16.10 -3.30 -16.95
CA ARG A 326 15.41 -4.55 -17.32
C ARG A 326 14.16 -4.35 -18.14
N VAL A 327 13.59 -3.16 -18.18
CA VAL A 327 12.44 -2.84 -19.01
C VAL A 327 12.93 -2.28 -20.34
N ASN A 328 13.15 -3.16 -21.31
CA ASN A 328 13.24 -2.76 -22.71
C ASN A 328 11.83 -2.36 -23.15
N TYR A 329 11.57 -1.07 -23.26
CA TYR A 329 10.43 -0.54 -24.02
C TYR A 329 10.73 -0.78 -25.51
N SER A 330 10.50 -2.00 -26.01
CA SER A 330 10.37 -2.20 -27.45
C SER A 330 9.01 -1.62 -27.84
N VAL A 331 9.02 -0.40 -28.38
CA VAL A 331 7.92 0.23 -29.10
C VAL A 331 7.78 -0.47 -30.45
#